data_53514096e61db3b7b67f1eb9b50166a2
#
_entry.id   53514096e61db3b7b67f1eb9b50166a2
#
_cell.length_a   1.000
_cell.length_b   1.000
_cell.length_c   1.000
_cell.angle_alpha   90.00
_cell.angle_beta   90.00
_cell.angle_gamma   90.00
#
_symmetry.space_group_name_H-M   'P 1'
#
loop_
_entity.id
_entity.type
_entity.pdbx_description
1 polymer ?
#
loop_
_entity_poly.entity_id
_entity_poly.type
_entity_poly.pdbx_seq_one_letter_code
_entity_poly.pdbx_strand_id
1 'polypeptide(L)'
;LFFISLSATVVCLICARTKAKRWWIGGLGLLLSAVLLTGYFIPVSVPVMDLSAASETADTTYYDMIHKDCQKDEAADFRVKKYQLDFSVGLNLTGRAKVYVDQSELKSYRFTLYHGYKVKQVTDQTGAALDFRRELDYVTVTRGGAAVEYLCLEYTGKSPKYYSSYAGVCLPANFAYYPIPGYRELFSDNFYGFIDCSLPYDTAFDVRCSGRKQMYCNLAARGDNHFAGNARSITLLSGYYDTLKLNDTLVVYPKYADTEIRARIKKNMGTFTKQHRDIRTIFIMDTDNLTQYEHLRSYDGYVVTNSMIDMEQSYFESQIDISKLHFYKMFVYYYNEKVDREELEQLKQSEDPEEYPMVQIILKLSASKNREAAAAETEQYLTNSKDTRAPMTFLQELGEKYAKA
;
A
#
# COMPACT_ATOMS: atom_id res chain seq x y z
N LEU A 1 6.02 -14.33 25.63
CA LEU A 1 7.05 -14.40 26.69
C LEU A 1 6.41 -14.28 28.09
N PHE A 2 5.57 -13.27 28.36
CA PHE A 2 4.92 -13.06 29.67
C PHE A 2 4.11 -14.28 30.12
N PHE A 3 3.25 -14.84 29.26
CA PHE A 3 2.47 -16.03 29.60
C PHE A 3 3.30 -17.28 29.79
N ILE A 4 4.39 -17.43 29.07
CA ILE A 4 5.33 -18.57 29.23
C ILE A 4 6.05 -18.47 30.59
N SER A 5 6.54 -17.29 30.94
CA SER A 5 7.19 -17.06 32.23
C SER A 5 6.21 -17.19 33.40
N LEU A 6 4.97 -16.72 33.24
CA LEU A 6 3.91 -16.86 34.24
C LEU A 6 3.53 -18.34 34.44
N SER A 7 3.35 -19.09 33.36
CA SER A 7 3.06 -20.53 33.41
C SER A 7 4.19 -21.31 34.08
N ALA A 8 5.44 -21.04 33.71
CA ALA A 8 6.61 -21.66 34.32
C ALA A 8 6.71 -21.34 35.83
N THR A 9 6.43 -20.09 36.19
CA THR A 9 6.43 -19.64 37.61
C THR A 9 5.33 -20.35 38.41
N VAL A 10 4.12 -20.45 37.88
CA VAL A 10 3.00 -21.16 38.52
C VAL A 10 3.31 -22.62 38.71
N VAL A 11 3.89 -23.29 37.69
CA VAL A 11 4.32 -24.67 37.74
C VAL A 11 5.40 -24.88 38.81
N CYS A 12 6.40 -24.02 38.87
CA CYS A 12 7.44 -24.05 39.91
C CYS A 12 6.86 -23.90 41.32
N LEU A 13 5.89 -23.00 41.53
CA LEU A 13 5.22 -22.75 42.80
C LEU A 13 4.39 -24.00 43.25
N ILE A 14 3.68 -24.63 42.30
CA ILE A 14 2.93 -25.84 42.57
C ILE A 14 3.88 -27.01 42.90
N CYS A 15 4.98 -27.17 42.15
CA CYS A 15 5.99 -28.17 42.41
C CYS A 15 6.68 -28.01 43.76
N ALA A 16 6.87 -26.80 44.24
CA ALA A 16 7.46 -26.50 45.54
C ALA A 16 6.56 -26.93 46.74
N ARG A 17 5.25 -26.95 46.56
CA ARG A 17 4.26 -27.27 47.60
C ARG A 17 3.91 -28.75 47.73
N THR A 18 4.11 -29.58 46.69
CA THR A 18 3.67 -30.99 46.66
C THR A 18 4.85 -31.95 46.74
N LYS A 19 4.98 -32.75 47.83
CA LYS A 19 6.11 -33.67 48.06
C LYS A 19 6.07 -34.96 47.22
N ALA A 20 4.90 -35.49 46.82
CA ALA A 20 4.75 -36.88 46.35
C ALA A 20 4.56 -37.06 44.82
N LYS A 21 4.29 -36.05 44.04
CA LYS A 21 4.07 -36.16 42.57
C LYS A 21 4.85 -35.16 41.75
N ARG A 22 5.99 -34.71 42.23
CA ARG A 22 6.81 -33.61 41.67
C ARG A 22 7.16 -33.78 40.20
N TRP A 23 7.58 -34.99 39.80
CA TRP A 23 8.06 -35.26 38.46
C TRP A 23 6.96 -35.18 37.39
N TRP A 24 5.75 -35.67 37.68
CA TRP A 24 4.62 -35.62 36.76
C TRP A 24 4.11 -34.20 36.55
N ILE A 25 4.06 -33.39 37.61
CA ILE A 25 3.60 -32.01 37.53
C ILE A 25 4.63 -31.16 36.78
N GLY A 26 5.94 -31.38 37.02
CA GLY A 26 7.00 -30.72 36.25
C GLY A 26 7.00 -31.10 34.77
N GLY A 27 6.78 -32.40 34.48
CA GLY A 27 6.63 -32.90 33.10
C GLY A 27 5.42 -32.33 32.37
N LEU A 28 4.26 -32.25 33.07
CA LEU A 28 3.06 -31.62 32.50
C LEU A 28 3.25 -30.15 32.22
N GLY A 29 3.94 -29.43 33.12
CA GLY A 29 4.26 -28.01 32.93
C GLY A 29 5.22 -27.75 31.76
N LEU A 30 6.23 -28.59 31.60
CA LEU A 30 7.14 -28.56 30.47
C LEU A 30 6.39 -28.87 29.15
N LEU A 31 5.52 -29.89 29.16
CA LEU A 31 4.69 -30.18 27.99
C LEU A 31 3.77 -29.03 27.63
N LEU A 32 3.11 -28.42 28.59
CA LEU A 32 2.24 -27.26 28.37
C LEU A 32 3.03 -26.06 27.85
N SER A 33 4.21 -25.81 28.40
CA SER A 33 5.10 -24.74 27.91
C SER A 33 5.61 -25.01 26.48
N ALA A 34 5.91 -26.28 26.16
CA ALA A 34 6.30 -26.67 24.80
C ALA A 34 5.13 -26.52 23.82
N VAL A 35 3.91 -26.92 24.22
CA VAL A 35 2.70 -26.70 23.38
C VAL A 35 2.42 -25.22 23.16
N LEU A 36 2.54 -24.39 24.19
CA LEU A 36 2.37 -22.94 24.06
C LEU A 36 3.48 -22.32 23.21
N LEU A 37 4.71 -22.81 23.34
CA LEU A 37 5.85 -22.34 22.53
C LEU A 37 5.68 -22.75 21.06
N THR A 38 5.28 -24.00 20.79
CA THR A 38 4.99 -24.45 19.42
C THR A 38 3.77 -23.72 18.84
N GLY A 39 2.72 -23.47 19.65
CA GLY A 39 1.57 -22.66 19.27
C GLY A 39 1.95 -21.25 18.88
N TYR A 40 2.96 -20.66 19.52
CA TYR A 40 3.46 -19.33 19.18
C TYR A 40 4.09 -19.25 17.77
N PHE A 41 4.66 -20.35 17.28
CA PHE A 41 5.26 -20.42 15.94
C PHE A 41 4.30 -20.90 14.85
N ILE A 42 3.10 -21.36 15.21
CA ILE A 42 2.08 -21.72 14.22
C ILE A 42 1.48 -20.42 13.65
N PRO A 43 1.47 -20.24 12.32
CA PRO A 43 0.84 -19.09 11.70
C PRO A 43 -0.65 -19.06 12.04
N VAL A 44 -1.05 -18.15 12.90
CA VAL A 44 -2.45 -17.95 13.28
C VAL A 44 -2.97 -16.70 12.61
N SER A 45 -4.11 -16.83 11.94
CA SER A 45 -4.83 -15.67 11.42
C SER A 45 -5.60 -15.01 12.57
N VAL A 46 -5.11 -13.88 13.04
CA VAL A 46 -5.77 -13.08 14.07
C VAL A 46 -6.03 -11.67 13.50
N PRO A 47 -7.08 -10.99 13.99
CA PRO A 47 -7.22 -9.57 13.68
C PRO A 47 -5.95 -8.85 14.13
N VAL A 48 -5.33 -8.12 13.22
CA VAL A 48 -4.23 -7.24 13.58
C VAL A 48 -4.87 -5.97 14.11
N MET A 49 -4.55 -5.61 15.35
CA MET A 49 -5.00 -4.33 15.90
C MET A 49 -4.37 -3.22 15.07
N ASP A 50 -5.18 -2.25 14.75
CA ASP A 50 -4.72 -1.07 14.05
C ASP A 50 -3.70 -0.31 14.91
N LEU A 51 -2.46 -0.32 14.45
CA LEU A 51 -1.35 0.45 15.00
C LEU A 51 -1.05 1.68 14.14
N SER A 52 -1.97 2.07 13.24
CA SER A 52 -1.76 3.10 12.23
C SER A 52 -1.30 4.42 12.84
N ALA A 53 -1.93 4.89 13.91
CA ALA A 53 -1.54 6.15 14.56
C ALA A 53 -0.10 6.13 15.08
N ALA A 54 0.35 5.03 15.69
CA ALA A 54 1.73 4.89 16.15
C ALA A 54 2.72 4.71 15.00
N SER A 55 2.31 4.03 13.92
CA SER A 55 3.11 3.79 12.73
C SER A 55 3.23 5.03 11.85
N GLU A 56 2.15 5.77 11.71
CA GLU A 56 2.12 7.05 11.00
C GLU A 56 3.08 8.05 11.64
N THR A 57 3.07 8.16 12.96
CA THR A 57 4.03 8.99 13.70
C THR A 57 5.47 8.56 13.47
N ALA A 58 5.76 7.25 13.39
CA ALA A 58 7.11 6.74 13.18
C ALA A 58 7.65 7.07 11.78
N ASP A 59 6.85 6.84 10.73
CA ASP A 59 7.25 7.13 9.35
C ASP A 59 7.29 8.66 9.10
N THR A 60 6.35 9.43 9.62
CA THR A 60 6.37 10.90 9.57
C THR A 60 7.61 11.44 10.27
N THR A 61 7.95 10.94 11.45
CA THR A 61 9.17 11.35 12.16
C THR A 61 10.42 11.03 11.34
N TYR A 62 10.48 9.87 10.73
CA TYR A 62 11.63 9.46 9.93
C TYR A 62 11.81 10.34 8.69
N TYR A 63 10.76 10.53 7.90
CA TYR A 63 10.86 11.25 6.62
C TYR A 63 10.81 12.77 6.78
N ASP A 64 9.86 13.29 7.53
CA ASP A 64 9.65 14.73 7.68
C ASP A 64 10.66 15.38 8.63
N MET A 65 10.87 14.78 9.80
CA MET A 65 11.65 15.44 10.85
C MET A 65 13.14 15.15 10.75
N ILE A 66 13.54 13.98 10.27
CA ILE A 66 14.94 13.54 10.27
C ILE A 66 15.56 13.56 8.87
N HIS A 67 14.79 13.18 7.84
CA HIS A 67 15.32 12.95 6.49
C HIS A 67 14.58 13.69 5.37
N LYS A 68 13.91 14.80 5.69
CA LYS A 68 13.11 15.59 4.74
C LYS A 68 13.85 15.90 3.44
N ASP A 69 15.07 16.40 3.54
CA ASP A 69 15.88 16.82 2.39
C ASP A 69 16.72 15.67 1.78
N CYS A 70 16.52 14.45 2.25
CA CYS A 70 17.34 13.30 1.83
C CYS A 70 16.64 12.40 0.83
N GLN A 71 15.34 12.59 0.57
CA GLN A 71 14.62 11.83 -0.43
C GLN A 71 15.06 12.22 -1.84
N LYS A 72 15.13 11.23 -2.73
CA LYS A 72 15.60 11.37 -4.11
C LYS A 72 14.56 10.78 -5.06
N ASP A 73 14.40 11.39 -6.21
CA ASP A 73 13.66 10.82 -7.33
C ASP A 73 14.53 10.82 -8.58
N GLU A 74 15.21 9.70 -8.84
CA GLU A 74 16.11 9.50 -9.95
C GLU A 74 15.78 8.21 -10.67
N ALA A 75 15.36 8.29 -11.92
CA ALA A 75 15.07 7.12 -12.72
C ALA A 75 16.27 6.17 -12.84
N ALA A 76 16.01 4.88 -12.96
CA ALA A 76 17.03 3.89 -13.24
C ALA A 76 17.50 3.97 -14.70
N ASP A 77 18.79 3.68 -14.91
CA ASP A 77 19.38 3.56 -16.24
C ASP A 77 19.13 2.18 -16.89
N PHE A 78 18.25 1.37 -16.27
CA PHE A 78 17.89 0.03 -16.71
C PHE A 78 16.41 -0.26 -16.43
N ARG A 79 15.88 -1.27 -17.13
CA ARG A 79 14.55 -1.83 -16.84
C ARG A 79 14.68 -3.22 -16.23
N VAL A 80 13.73 -3.55 -15.38
CA VAL A 80 13.59 -4.91 -14.85
C VAL A 80 12.70 -5.71 -15.80
N LYS A 81 13.25 -6.78 -16.38
CA LYS A 81 12.50 -7.71 -17.26
C LYS A 81 11.64 -8.67 -16.47
N LYS A 82 12.16 -9.11 -15.31
CA LYS A 82 11.52 -10.12 -14.48
C LYS A 82 11.96 -9.99 -13.04
N TYR A 83 11.02 -10.23 -12.13
CA TYR A 83 11.29 -10.52 -10.73
C TYR A 83 11.02 -12.00 -10.42
N GLN A 84 11.94 -12.62 -9.65
CA GLN A 84 11.65 -13.83 -8.88
C GLN A 84 11.78 -13.46 -7.41
N LEU A 85 10.67 -13.51 -6.69
CA LEU A 85 10.57 -13.05 -5.30
C LEU A 85 10.20 -14.23 -4.43
N ASP A 86 11.10 -14.59 -3.52
CA ASP A 86 10.84 -15.59 -2.49
C ASP A 86 10.72 -14.86 -1.14
N PHE A 87 9.53 -14.91 -0.55
CA PHE A 87 9.24 -14.32 0.76
C PHE A 87 9.06 -15.40 1.81
N SER A 88 9.70 -15.21 2.95
CA SER A 88 9.46 -16.01 4.15
C SER A 88 8.94 -15.09 5.26
N VAL A 89 7.74 -15.39 5.75
CA VAL A 89 7.04 -14.60 6.76
C VAL A 89 7.19 -15.30 8.12
N GLY A 90 7.91 -14.65 9.03
CA GLY A 90 8.11 -15.09 10.39
C GLY A 90 7.82 -13.97 11.39
N LEU A 91 8.74 -13.67 12.30
CA LEU A 91 8.69 -12.46 13.13
C LEU A 91 8.93 -11.20 12.28
N ASN A 92 9.71 -11.35 11.22
CA ASN A 92 9.98 -10.35 10.21
C ASN A 92 9.76 -10.95 8.83
N LEU A 93 9.60 -10.12 7.83
CA LEU A 93 9.71 -10.53 6.44
C LEU A 93 11.18 -10.78 6.11
N THR A 94 11.47 -11.92 5.50
CA THR A 94 12.72 -12.18 4.80
C THR A 94 12.44 -12.30 3.34
N GLY A 95 13.08 -11.47 2.53
CA GLY A 95 12.93 -11.44 1.09
C GLY A 95 14.22 -11.87 0.40
N ARG A 96 14.08 -12.64 -0.68
CA ARG A 96 15.12 -12.94 -1.66
C ARG A 96 14.58 -12.53 -3.02
N ALA A 97 15.12 -11.44 -3.56
CA ALA A 97 14.68 -10.88 -4.83
C ALA A 97 15.75 -11.09 -5.90
N LYS A 98 15.46 -11.93 -6.91
CA LYS A 98 16.23 -11.97 -8.14
C LYS A 98 15.63 -10.97 -9.12
N VAL A 99 16.42 -9.97 -9.48
CA VAL A 99 16.03 -8.85 -10.33
C VAL A 99 16.75 -8.98 -11.66
N TYR A 100 16.05 -9.44 -12.70
CA TYR A 100 16.59 -9.59 -14.05
C TYR A 100 16.57 -8.25 -14.76
N VAL A 101 17.75 -7.79 -15.20
CA VAL A 101 17.93 -6.47 -15.81
C VAL A 101 18.11 -6.56 -17.32
N ASP A 102 17.78 -5.48 -18.02
CA ASP A 102 17.99 -5.36 -19.46
C ASP A 102 19.40 -4.85 -19.82
N GLN A 103 20.01 -4.08 -18.94
CA GLN A 103 21.35 -3.51 -19.08
C GLN A 103 22.34 -4.29 -18.19
N SER A 104 23.09 -5.20 -18.79
CA SER A 104 23.97 -6.13 -18.08
C SER A 104 25.36 -5.57 -17.74
N GLU A 105 25.73 -4.43 -18.31
CA GLU A 105 27.11 -3.89 -18.23
C GLU A 105 27.22 -2.54 -17.49
N LEU A 106 26.15 -2.11 -16.82
CA LEU A 106 26.21 -0.89 -16.02
C LEU A 106 27.23 -1.01 -14.89
N LYS A 107 27.90 0.07 -14.58
CA LYS A 107 28.87 0.13 -13.46
C LYS A 107 28.18 -0.08 -12.12
N SER A 108 26.94 0.41 -11.99
CA SER A 108 26.16 0.29 -10.79
C SER A 108 24.66 0.21 -11.10
N TYR A 109 23.92 -0.44 -10.19
CA TYR A 109 22.47 -0.59 -10.24
C TYR A 109 21.87 0.08 -9.02
N ARG A 110 20.90 0.96 -9.24
CA ARG A 110 20.25 1.74 -8.18
C ARG A 110 18.86 1.19 -7.91
N PHE A 111 18.53 1.00 -6.64
CA PHE A 111 17.24 0.50 -6.19
C PHE A 111 16.73 1.29 -5.00
N THR A 112 15.42 1.33 -4.86
CA THR A 112 14.73 1.77 -3.66
C THR A 112 14.14 0.54 -2.96
N LEU A 113 14.36 0.48 -1.65
CA LEU A 113 13.81 -0.54 -0.76
C LEU A 113 13.57 0.13 0.59
N TYR A 114 12.37 0.05 1.15
CA TYR A 114 12.03 0.70 2.41
C TYR A 114 13.08 0.47 3.51
N HIS A 115 13.46 1.51 4.23
CA HIS A 115 14.57 1.50 5.18
C HIS A 115 14.46 0.43 6.28
N GLY A 116 13.24 0.04 6.66
CA GLY A 116 13.01 -1.02 7.63
C GLY A 116 13.44 -2.42 7.17
N TYR A 117 13.76 -2.61 5.86
CA TYR A 117 14.30 -3.85 5.31
C TYR A 117 15.81 -3.76 5.14
N LYS A 118 16.56 -4.41 6.03
CA LYS A 118 18.02 -4.44 5.99
C LYS A 118 18.53 -5.42 4.95
N VAL A 119 19.26 -4.94 3.95
CA VAL A 119 19.96 -5.78 2.97
C VAL A 119 21.10 -6.51 3.69
N LYS A 120 21.14 -7.83 3.55
CA LYS A 120 22.15 -8.70 4.12
C LYS A 120 23.27 -9.00 3.14
N GLN A 121 22.88 -9.26 1.90
CA GLN A 121 23.79 -9.70 0.85
C GLN A 121 23.21 -9.33 -0.51
N VAL A 122 24.10 -9.04 -1.45
CA VAL A 122 23.80 -8.96 -2.88
C VAL A 122 24.78 -9.86 -3.63
N THR A 123 24.25 -10.68 -4.55
CA THR A 123 25.06 -11.55 -5.41
C THR A 123 24.64 -11.42 -6.85
N ASP A 124 25.53 -11.80 -7.78
CA ASP A 124 25.21 -11.96 -9.19
C ASP A 124 24.64 -13.36 -9.52
N GLN A 125 24.46 -13.67 -10.79
CA GLN A 125 23.96 -14.95 -11.29
C GLN A 125 24.88 -16.14 -10.99
N THR A 126 26.16 -15.91 -10.70
CA THR A 126 27.13 -16.97 -10.35
C THR A 126 27.13 -17.25 -8.84
N GLY A 127 26.47 -16.41 -8.05
CA GLY A 127 26.50 -16.42 -6.60
C GLY A 127 27.68 -15.63 -6.01
N ALA A 128 28.48 -14.94 -6.85
CA ALA A 128 29.54 -14.08 -6.37
C ALA A 128 28.96 -12.86 -5.67
N ALA A 129 29.54 -12.53 -4.49
CA ALA A 129 29.11 -11.37 -3.73
C ALA A 129 29.47 -10.07 -4.46
N LEU A 130 28.54 -9.14 -4.48
CA LEU A 130 28.71 -7.80 -5.01
C LEU A 130 28.74 -6.77 -3.91
N ASP A 131 29.57 -5.75 -4.07
CA ASP A 131 29.59 -4.62 -3.17
C ASP A 131 28.32 -3.79 -3.30
N PHE A 132 27.76 -3.38 -2.20
CA PHE A 132 26.62 -2.49 -2.17
C PHE A 132 26.75 -1.42 -1.08
N ARG A 133 26.16 -0.28 -1.36
CA ARG A 133 26.01 0.82 -0.39
C ARG A 133 24.52 1.00 -0.10
N ARG A 134 24.18 1.13 1.16
CA ARG A 134 22.83 1.49 1.62
C ARG A 134 22.85 2.90 2.22
N GLU A 135 21.96 3.76 1.75
CA GLU A 135 21.71 5.09 2.28
C GLU A 135 20.20 5.31 2.35
N LEU A 136 19.64 5.39 3.55
CA LEU A 136 18.19 5.45 3.77
C LEU A 136 17.46 4.30 3.05
N ASP A 137 16.53 4.65 2.16
CA ASP A 137 15.78 3.72 1.30
C ASP A 137 16.56 3.27 0.05
N TYR A 138 17.75 3.83 -0.19
CA TYR A 138 18.48 3.66 -1.44
C TYR A 138 19.57 2.61 -1.34
N VAL A 139 19.57 1.68 -2.28
CA VAL A 139 20.57 0.63 -2.41
C VAL A 139 21.29 0.80 -3.74
N THR A 140 22.60 1.03 -3.69
CA THR A 140 23.45 1.08 -4.87
C THR A 140 24.30 -0.16 -4.89
N VAL A 141 24.17 -0.98 -5.93
CA VAL A 141 24.97 -2.20 -6.11
C VAL A 141 26.04 -1.94 -7.16
N THR A 142 27.30 -2.19 -6.83
CA THR A 142 28.43 -2.04 -7.76
C THR A 142 28.69 -3.34 -8.47
N ARG A 143 28.78 -3.30 -9.80
CA ARG A 143 29.08 -4.48 -10.61
C ARG A 143 30.53 -4.94 -10.40
N GLY A 144 30.73 -6.26 -10.23
CA GLY A 144 32.04 -6.89 -10.01
C GLY A 144 32.87 -7.16 -11.26
N GLY A 145 32.62 -6.47 -12.38
CA GLY A 145 33.39 -6.60 -13.64
C GLY A 145 32.71 -7.46 -14.71
N ALA A 146 32.12 -8.61 -14.39
CA ALA A 146 31.35 -9.42 -15.35
C ALA A 146 29.97 -8.82 -15.66
N ALA A 147 29.40 -9.17 -16.82
CA ALA A 147 28.03 -8.82 -17.17
C ALA A 147 27.04 -9.48 -16.21
N VAL A 148 25.98 -8.77 -15.84
CA VAL A 148 24.98 -9.20 -14.86
C VAL A 148 23.69 -9.56 -15.59
N GLU A 149 23.27 -10.81 -15.50
CA GLU A 149 21.96 -11.24 -15.98
C GLU A 149 20.88 -10.87 -14.98
N TYR A 150 21.12 -11.18 -13.69
CA TYR A 150 20.27 -10.74 -12.57
C TYR A 150 21.09 -10.45 -11.32
N LEU A 151 20.56 -9.61 -10.49
CA LEU A 151 21.03 -9.35 -9.13
C LEU A 151 20.12 -10.08 -8.15
N CYS A 152 20.72 -10.75 -7.16
CA CYS A 152 19.98 -11.39 -6.08
C CYS A 152 20.22 -10.62 -4.78
N LEU A 153 19.19 -9.91 -4.30
CA LEU A 153 19.21 -9.18 -3.04
C LEU A 153 18.54 -10.01 -1.95
N GLU A 154 19.24 -10.26 -0.86
CA GLU A 154 18.69 -10.88 0.34
C GLU A 154 18.56 -9.82 1.44
N TYR A 155 17.37 -9.73 2.01
CA TYR A 155 17.04 -8.72 3.01
C TYR A 155 16.05 -9.24 4.04
N THR A 156 15.96 -8.54 5.17
CA THR A 156 14.98 -8.86 6.21
C THR A 156 14.59 -7.62 6.98
N GLY A 157 13.35 -7.58 7.44
CA GLY A 157 12.88 -6.45 8.22
C GLY A 157 11.37 -6.43 8.39
N LYS A 158 10.87 -5.30 8.78
CA LYS A 158 9.44 -5.01 8.97
C LYS A 158 9.16 -3.54 8.75
N SER A 159 7.92 -3.22 8.47
CA SER A 159 7.37 -1.87 8.56
C SER A 159 6.38 -1.80 9.71
N PRO A 160 6.27 -0.68 10.41
CA PRO A 160 5.22 -0.47 11.40
C PRO A 160 3.84 -0.35 10.76
N LYS A 161 3.71 0.32 9.61
CA LYS A 161 2.43 0.55 8.94
C LYS A 161 1.99 -0.67 8.13
N TYR A 162 2.85 -1.15 7.22
CA TYR A 162 2.54 -2.28 6.36
C TYR A 162 3.18 -3.55 6.92
N TYR A 163 2.45 -4.20 7.81
CA TYR A 163 2.94 -5.33 8.58
C TYR A 163 3.16 -6.59 7.74
N SER A 164 4.15 -7.37 8.13
CA SER A 164 4.48 -8.66 7.54
C SER A 164 5.08 -9.58 8.60
N SER A 165 4.20 -10.31 9.28
CA SER A 165 4.57 -11.21 10.37
C SER A 165 3.71 -12.48 10.35
N TYR A 166 4.00 -13.39 11.26
CA TYR A 166 3.18 -14.59 11.45
C TYR A 166 1.72 -14.27 11.82
N ALA A 167 1.39 -13.09 12.30
CA ALA A 167 0.01 -12.68 12.58
C ALA A 167 -0.74 -12.28 11.30
N GLY A 168 -0.06 -11.68 10.35
CA GLY A 168 -0.65 -11.24 9.08
C GLY A 168 0.37 -10.60 8.15
N VAL A 169 -0.06 -10.38 6.91
CA VAL A 169 0.68 -9.67 5.88
C VAL A 169 -0.24 -8.66 5.22
N CYS A 170 0.19 -7.40 5.17
CA CYS A 170 -0.44 -6.32 4.44
C CYS A 170 0.66 -5.52 3.75
N LEU A 171 0.94 -5.86 2.51
CA LEU A 171 1.99 -5.27 1.68
C LEU A 171 1.37 -4.79 0.38
N PRO A 172 0.86 -3.55 0.34
CA PRO A 172 0.22 -3.01 -0.85
C PRO A 172 1.25 -2.62 -1.93
N ALA A 173 0.78 -2.49 -3.15
CA ALA A 173 1.57 -2.19 -4.33
C ALA A 173 2.34 -0.86 -4.28
N ASN A 174 1.83 0.11 -3.52
CA ASN A 174 2.45 1.42 -3.34
C ASN A 174 3.62 1.43 -2.34
N PHE A 175 3.97 0.28 -1.77
CA PHE A 175 5.00 0.17 -0.75
C PHE A 175 6.22 -0.59 -1.26
N ALA A 176 7.42 -0.03 -1.04
CA ALA A 176 8.67 -0.60 -1.52
C ALA A 176 9.19 -1.74 -0.62
N TYR A 177 8.48 -2.86 -0.57
CA TYR A 177 8.89 -4.05 0.19
C TYR A 177 9.74 -5.04 -0.62
N TYR A 178 10.01 -4.75 -1.88
CA TYR A 178 10.99 -5.41 -2.73
C TYR A 178 11.78 -4.34 -3.52
N PRO A 179 12.98 -4.66 -4.05
CA PRO A 179 13.80 -3.66 -4.72
C PRO A 179 13.12 -3.05 -5.95
N ILE A 180 12.83 -1.77 -5.92
CA ILE A 180 12.26 -0.99 -7.03
C ILE A 180 13.41 -0.30 -7.78
N PRO A 181 13.49 -0.33 -9.13
CA PRO A 181 14.58 0.27 -9.87
C PRO A 181 14.57 1.81 -9.76
N GLY A 182 15.75 2.38 -9.64
CA GLY A 182 15.97 3.81 -9.44
C GLY A 182 15.91 4.23 -7.98
N TYR A 183 16.14 5.51 -7.73
CA TYR A 183 15.83 6.15 -6.47
C TYR A 183 14.44 6.75 -6.59
N ARG A 184 13.55 6.38 -5.70
CA ARG A 184 12.18 6.87 -5.64
C ARG A 184 11.95 7.54 -4.30
N GLU A 185 11.33 8.69 -4.33
CA GLU A 185 10.71 9.25 -3.16
C GLU A 185 9.61 8.30 -2.68
N LEU A 186 9.65 7.89 -1.41
CA LEU A 186 8.69 6.93 -0.86
C LEU A 186 7.59 7.57 -0.03
N PHE A 187 7.83 8.74 0.52
CA PHE A 187 6.91 9.36 1.46
C PHE A 187 6.73 10.84 1.12
N SER A 188 5.48 11.28 1.11
CA SER A 188 5.14 12.68 0.93
C SER A 188 4.63 13.27 2.24
N ASP A 189 5.21 14.39 2.65
CA ASP A 189 4.72 15.23 3.73
C ASP A 189 3.39 15.91 3.40
N ASN A 190 3.14 16.21 2.13
CA ASN A 190 1.91 16.84 1.68
C ASN A 190 0.65 15.98 1.96
N PHE A 191 0.78 14.64 1.95
CA PHE A 191 -0.36 13.74 2.24
C PHE A 191 -0.09 12.80 3.41
N TYR A 192 1.01 12.95 4.13
CA TYR A 192 1.44 12.10 5.24
C TYR A 192 1.32 10.61 4.92
N GLY A 193 1.83 10.20 3.76
CA GLY A 193 1.69 8.83 3.31
C GLY A 193 2.68 8.39 2.25
N PHE A 194 2.70 7.08 2.00
CA PHE A 194 3.58 6.50 0.99
C PHE A 194 3.12 6.82 -0.42
N ILE A 195 4.06 7.29 -1.24
CA ILE A 195 3.86 7.56 -2.67
C ILE A 195 3.81 6.22 -3.42
N ASP A 196 3.06 6.17 -4.52
CA ASP A 196 3.03 5.00 -5.39
C ASP A 196 4.39 4.79 -6.06
N CYS A 197 5.00 3.65 -5.79
CA CYS A 197 6.28 3.24 -6.37
C CYS A 197 6.13 2.17 -7.47
N SER A 198 4.95 2.04 -8.07
CA SER A 198 4.69 1.14 -9.18
C SER A 198 5.63 1.41 -10.36
N LEU A 199 5.98 0.36 -11.08
CA LEU A 199 6.80 0.48 -12.29
C LEU A 199 6.00 1.20 -13.40
N PRO A 200 6.65 2.02 -14.24
CA PRO A 200 5.98 2.69 -15.35
C PRO A 200 5.68 1.73 -16.53
N TYR A 201 6.02 0.44 -16.40
CA TYR A 201 5.85 -0.60 -17.40
C TYR A 201 5.54 -1.95 -16.75
N ASP A 202 4.89 -2.82 -17.52
CA ASP A 202 4.64 -4.19 -17.08
C ASP A 202 5.92 -5.01 -16.99
N THR A 203 6.02 -5.78 -15.93
CA THR A 203 7.15 -6.64 -15.62
C THR A 203 6.64 -8.03 -15.25
N ALA A 204 7.35 -9.07 -15.68
CA ALA A 204 7.04 -10.42 -15.27
C ALA A 204 7.40 -10.66 -13.80
N PHE A 205 6.44 -11.16 -13.02
CA PHE A 205 6.65 -11.56 -11.63
C PHE A 205 6.44 -13.07 -11.46
N ASP A 206 7.30 -13.67 -10.64
CA ASP A 206 7.20 -15.02 -10.10
C ASP A 206 7.40 -14.90 -8.59
N VAL A 207 6.34 -15.07 -7.81
CA VAL A 207 6.30 -14.74 -6.38
C VAL A 207 5.95 -15.98 -5.58
N ARG A 208 6.79 -16.37 -4.64
CA ARG A 208 6.56 -17.48 -3.72
C ARG A 208 6.60 -16.99 -2.29
N CYS A 209 5.63 -17.42 -1.50
CA CYS A 209 5.51 -17.04 -0.12
C CYS A 209 5.47 -18.27 0.78
N SER A 210 6.23 -18.24 1.85
CA SER A 210 6.26 -19.27 2.89
C SER A 210 5.97 -18.67 4.27
N GLY A 211 5.74 -19.51 5.28
CA GLY A 211 5.45 -19.07 6.64
C GLY A 211 3.99 -18.66 6.89
N ARG A 212 3.13 -18.67 5.86
CA ARG A 212 1.68 -18.43 5.98
C ARG A 212 0.90 -19.54 5.34
N LYS A 213 -0.28 -19.87 5.92
CA LYS A 213 -1.16 -20.91 5.39
C LYS A 213 -1.78 -20.50 4.05
N GLN A 214 -2.18 -19.23 3.96
CA GLN A 214 -2.84 -18.68 2.78
C GLN A 214 -2.39 -17.25 2.54
N MET A 215 -2.05 -16.97 1.29
CA MET A 215 -1.72 -15.64 0.79
C MET A 215 -2.69 -15.27 -0.33
N TYR A 216 -2.92 -13.98 -0.49
CA TYR A 216 -3.67 -13.38 -1.60
C TYR A 216 -2.74 -12.43 -2.36
N CYS A 217 -2.83 -12.46 -3.68
CA CYS A 217 -2.02 -11.63 -4.58
C CYS A 217 -2.85 -11.20 -5.77
N ASN A 218 -2.52 -10.04 -6.37
CA ASN A 218 -3.14 -9.59 -7.63
C ASN A 218 -2.72 -10.42 -8.85
N LEU A 219 -1.64 -11.21 -8.73
CA LEU A 219 -1.19 -12.11 -9.79
C LEU A 219 -1.97 -13.44 -9.78
N ALA A 220 -1.94 -14.14 -10.91
CA ALA A 220 -2.57 -15.46 -11.03
C ALA A 220 -1.88 -16.50 -10.13
N ALA A 221 -2.68 -17.24 -9.37
CA ALA A 221 -2.18 -18.37 -8.57
C ALA A 221 -1.67 -19.50 -9.48
N ARG A 222 -0.50 -20.04 -9.16
CA ARG A 222 0.14 -21.18 -9.84
C ARG A 222 0.28 -22.41 -8.93
N GLY A 223 -0.03 -22.25 -7.66
CA GLY A 223 0.05 -23.27 -6.63
C GLY A 223 -0.13 -22.65 -5.26
N ASP A 224 0.16 -23.41 -4.19
CA ASP A 224 0.05 -22.93 -2.83
C ASP A 224 1.01 -21.76 -2.58
N ASN A 225 0.46 -20.57 -2.38
CA ASN A 225 1.21 -19.32 -2.16
C ASN A 225 2.28 -19.05 -3.23
N HIS A 226 2.05 -19.54 -4.45
CA HIS A 226 2.86 -19.27 -5.63
C HIS A 226 2.01 -18.52 -6.66
N PHE A 227 2.47 -17.35 -7.08
CA PHE A 227 1.77 -16.44 -7.97
C PHE A 227 2.69 -16.01 -9.09
N ALA A 228 2.16 -15.89 -10.31
CA ALA A 228 2.94 -15.42 -11.44
C ALA A 228 2.06 -14.67 -12.45
N GLY A 229 2.66 -13.69 -13.11
CA GLY A 229 1.98 -12.87 -14.12
C GLY A 229 2.77 -11.61 -14.44
N ASN A 230 2.21 -10.80 -15.34
CA ASN A 230 2.73 -9.48 -15.63
C ASN A 230 1.93 -8.44 -14.86
N ALA A 231 2.63 -7.49 -14.26
CA ALA A 231 2.04 -6.37 -13.54
C ALA A 231 3.06 -5.22 -13.42
N ARG A 232 2.58 -4.05 -13.05
CA ARG A 232 3.43 -2.90 -12.72
C ARG A 232 3.87 -2.90 -11.25
N SER A 233 3.12 -3.61 -10.41
CA SER A 233 3.39 -3.78 -8.98
C SER A 233 2.61 -4.96 -8.43
N ILE A 234 2.93 -5.38 -7.21
CA ILE A 234 2.26 -6.50 -6.55
C ILE A 234 1.73 -6.11 -5.17
N THR A 235 0.57 -6.66 -4.82
CA THR A 235 -0.03 -6.58 -3.48
C THR A 235 -0.07 -7.97 -2.88
N LEU A 236 0.34 -8.10 -1.62
CA LEU A 236 0.31 -9.35 -0.85
C LEU A 236 -0.48 -9.15 0.44
N LEU A 237 -1.54 -9.93 0.61
CA LEU A 237 -2.32 -9.98 1.85
C LEU A 237 -2.33 -11.39 2.42
N SER A 238 -2.33 -11.50 3.74
CA SER A 238 -2.53 -12.76 4.47
C SER A 238 -2.95 -12.45 5.91
N GLY A 239 -3.67 -13.35 6.53
CA GLY A 239 -4.07 -13.19 7.92
C GLY A 239 -5.55 -13.39 8.09
N TYR A 240 -6.18 -12.48 8.81
CA TYR A 240 -7.60 -12.56 9.13
C TYR A 240 -8.46 -11.96 8.00
N TYR A 241 -8.34 -12.57 6.80
CA TYR A 241 -9.08 -12.19 5.61
C TYR A 241 -10.03 -13.30 5.16
N ASP A 242 -11.11 -12.92 4.49
CA ASP A 242 -12.03 -13.79 3.77
C ASP A 242 -12.17 -13.32 2.33
N THR A 243 -12.84 -14.09 1.51
CA THR A 243 -13.04 -13.78 0.10
C THR A 243 -14.51 -13.80 -0.28
N LEU A 244 -14.87 -12.96 -1.23
CA LEU A 244 -16.19 -12.94 -1.84
C LEU A 244 -16.05 -12.74 -3.35
N LYS A 245 -16.67 -13.58 -4.13
CA LYS A 245 -16.76 -13.39 -5.58
C LYS A 245 -18.00 -12.57 -5.91
N LEU A 246 -17.82 -11.40 -6.54
CA LEU A 246 -18.86 -10.54 -7.05
C LEU A 246 -18.69 -10.42 -8.56
N ASN A 247 -19.67 -10.95 -9.31
CA ASN A 247 -19.54 -11.10 -10.77
C ASN A 247 -18.24 -11.87 -11.08
N ASP A 248 -17.30 -11.27 -11.83
CA ASP A 248 -16.00 -11.87 -12.16
C ASP A 248 -14.87 -11.37 -11.25
N THR A 249 -15.17 -10.47 -10.31
CA THR A 249 -14.21 -9.85 -9.42
C THR A 249 -14.08 -10.63 -8.10
N LEU A 250 -12.85 -10.91 -7.69
CA LEU A 250 -12.53 -11.45 -6.36
C LEU A 250 -12.35 -10.28 -5.38
N VAL A 251 -13.15 -10.24 -4.32
CA VAL A 251 -12.96 -9.28 -3.22
C VAL A 251 -12.30 -9.99 -2.05
N VAL A 252 -11.14 -9.51 -1.63
CA VAL A 252 -10.41 -9.95 -0.43
C VAL A 252 -10.63 -8.90 0.64
N TYR A 253 -11.17 -9.27 1.79
CA TYR A 253 -11.58 -8.32 2.82
C TYR A 253 -11.28 -8.83 4.23
N PRO A 254 -11.07 -7.94 5.22
CA PRO A 254 -10.84 -8.31 6.61
C PRO A 254 -12.05 -9.06 7.19
N LYS A 255 -11.80 -10.16 7.87
CA LYS A 255 -12.81 -11.01 8.50
C LYS A 255 -13.19 -10.50 9.90
N TYR A 256 -13.45 -9.23 10.05
CA TYR A 256 -13.99 -8.71 11.30
C TYR A 256 -15.42 -9.16 11.46
N ALA A 257 -15.66 -9.96 12.43
CA ALA A 257 -16.86 -10.23 13.20
C ALA A 257 -18.25 -10.03 12.57
N ASP A 258 -18.45 -9.88 11.22
CA ASP A 258 -19.76 -9.41 10.84
C ASP A 258 -20.33 -9.95 9.53
N THR A 259 -21.47 -10.62 9.65
CA THR A 259 -22.39 -10.92 8.54
C THR A 259 -22.82 -9.65 7.81
N GLU A 260 -22.85 -8.50 8.48
CA GLU A 260 -23.16 -7.21 7.89
C GLU A 260 -22.08 -6.70 6.93
N ILE A 261 -20.79 -6.96 7.19
CA ILE A 261 -19.70 -6.58 6.28
C ILE A 261 -19.91 -7.21 4.91
N ARG A 262 -20.23 -8.50 4.89
CA ARG A 262 -20.46 -9.22 3.64
C ARG A 262 -21.67 -8.67 2.87
N ALA A 263 -22.72 -8.28 3.58
CA ALA A 263 -23.90 -7.65 3.00
C ALA A 263 -23.57 -6.23 2.47
N ARG A 264 -22.79 -5.45 3.22
CA ARG A 264 -22.32 -4.12 2.78
C ARG A 264 -21.43 -4.21 1.54
N ILE A 265 -20.45 -5.13 1.51
CA ILE A 265 -19.63 -5.37 0.32
C ILE A 265 -20.49 -5.70 -0.89
N LYS A 266 -21.47 -6.62 -0.76
CA LYS A 266 -22.38 -6.97 -1.85
C LYS A 266 -23.17 -5.76 -2.34
N LYS A 267 -23.69 -4.95 -1.42
CA LYS A 267 -24.48 -3.77 -1.74
C LYS A 267 -23.63 -2.70 -2.45
N ASN A 268 -22.49 -2.35 -1.89
CA ASN A 268 -21.68 -1.21 -2.32
C ASN A 268 -20.81 -1.54 -3.54
N MET A 269 -20.29 -2.77 -3.64
CA MET A 269 -19.40 -3.18 -4.73
C MET A 269 -20.11 -3.96 -5.85
N GLY A 270 -21.36 -4.34 -5.63
CA GLY A 270 -22.10 -5.15 -6.62
C GLY A 270 -22.35 -4.41 -7.93
N THR A 271 -22.64 -3.11 -7.89
CA THR A 271 -22.81 -2.25 -9.06
C THR A 271 -21.47 -1.93 -9.68
N PHE A 272 -20.51 -1.51 -8.87
CA PHE A 272 -19.14 -1.22 -9.28
C PHE A 272 -18.52 -2.36 -10.10
N THR A 273 -18.56 -3.61 -9.60
CA THR A 273 -17.96 -4.77 -10.28
C THR A 273 -18.70 -5.17 -11.57
N LYS A 274 -19.93 -4.68 -11.81
CA LYS A 274 -20.63 -4.86 -13.08
C LYS A 274 -20.18 -3.85 -14.14
N GLN A 275 -19.88 -2.64 -13.72
CA GLN A 275 -19.45 -1.54 -14.58
C GLN A 275 -17.95 -1.65 -14.93
N HIS A 276 -17.12 -2.03 -13.96
CA HIS A 276 -15.67 -2.14 -14.08
C HIS A 276 -15.23 -3.61 -14.19
N ARG A 277 -15.53 -4.26 -15.32
CA ARG A 277 -15.23 -5.69 -15.57
C ARG A 277 -13.74 -5.98 -15.77
N ASP A 278 -12.95 -4.98 -16.05
CA ASP A 278 -11.50 -5.02 -16.11
C ASP A 278 -10.88 -5.25 -14.72
N ILE A 279 -11.54 -4.82 -13.64
CA ILE A 279 -11.10 -5.03 -12.26
C ILE A 279 -11.38 -6.48 -11.83
N ARG A 280 -10.33 -7.28 -11.75
CA ARG A 280 -10.41 -8.71 -11.40
C ARG A 280 -10.28 -8.97 -9.90
N THR A 281 -9.63 -8.06 -9.17
CA THR A 281 -9.42 -8.21 -7.73
C THR A 281 -9.59 -6.87 -7.03
N ILE A 282 -10.28 -6.90 -5.88
CA ILE A 282 -10.38 -5.77 -4.95
C ILE A 282 -9.79 -6.24 -3.62
N PHE A 283 -8.77 -5.55 -3.15
CA PHE A 283 -8.17 -5.75 -1.84
C PHE A 283 -8.66 -4.68 -0.88
N ILE A 284 -9.43 -5.09 0.13
CA ILE A 284 -9.82 -4.22 1.24
C ILE A 284 -8.82 -4.46 2.36
N MET A 285 -8.02 -3.46 2.67
CA MET A 285 -7.02 -3.54 3.73
C MET A 285 -7.67 -3.30 5.09
N ASP A 286 -7.04 -3.81 6.13
CA ASP A 286 -7.41 -3.61 7.53
C ASP A 286 -6.60 -2.49 8.21
N THR A 287 -5.85 -1.74 7.44
CA THR A 287 -5.12 -0.55 7.89
C THR A 287 -5.91 0.71 7.56
N ASP A 288 -5.94 1.67 8.47
CA ASP A 288 -6.47 2.99 8.17
C ASP A 288 -5.60 3.64 7.09
N ASN A 289 -6.26 4.22 6.13
CA ASN A 289 -5.75 5.07 5.06
C ASN A 289 -4.52 4.59 4.30
N LEU A 290 -4.66 4.47 3.01
CA LEU A 290 -3.53 4.36 2.06
C LEU A 290 -2.63 5.59 2.17
N THR A 291 -3.26 6.76 2.17
CA THR A 291 -2.73 8.04 2.62
C THR A 291 -3.80 8.76 3.43
N GLN A 292 -3.50 9.89 4.02
CA GLN A 292 -4.48 10.72 4.73
C GLN A 292 -5.68 11.13 3.86
N TYR A 293 -5.50 11.18 2.54
CA TYR A 293 -6.50 11.67 1.58
C TYR A 293 -7.00 10.62 0.59
N GLU A 294 -6.32 9.48 0.48
CA GLU A 294 -6.69 8.43 -0.46
C GLU A 294 -7.28 7.23 0.26
N HIS A 295 -8.48 6.87 -0.13
CA HIS A 295 -9.16 5.67 0.36
C HIS A 295 -9.07 4.50 -0.61
N LEU A 296 -8.66 4.75 -1.85
CA LEU A 296 -8.57 3.77 -2.90
C LEU A 296 -7.42 4.11 -3.86
N ARG A 297 -6.69 3.08 -4.28
CA ARG A 297 -5.76 3.15 -5.41
C ARG A 297 -6.13 2.11 -6.45
N SER A 298 -6.24 2.54 -7.69
CA SER A 298 -6.49 1.67 -8.82
C SER A 298 -5.19 1.34 -9.55
N TYR A 299 -5.09 0.08 -9.96
CA TYR A 299 -4.00 -0.47 -10.74
C TYR A 299 -4.57 -1.22 -11.94
N ASP A 300 -3.71 -1.62 -12.87
CA ASP A 300 -4.17 -2.42 -14.00
C ASP A 300 -4.73 -3.77 -13.53
N GLY A 301 -6.04 -3.92 -13.68
CA GLY A 301 -6.81 -5.11 -13.34
C GLY A 301 -7.10 -5.34 -11.86
N TYR A 302 -6.73 -4.43 -10.94
CA TYR A 302 -7.08 -4.55 -9.53
C TYR A 302 -7.12 -3.21 -8.78
N VAL A 303 -7.75 -3.24 -7.62
CA VAL A 303 -7.92 -2.07 -6.73
C VAL A 303 -7.48 -2.44 -5.32
N VAL A 304 -6.82 -1.51 -4.65
CA VAL A 304 -6.51 -1.57 -3.21
C VAL A 304 -7.28 -0.45 -2.52
N THR A 305 -8.05 -0.78 -1.50
CA THR A 305 -8.87 0.20 -0.76
C THR A 305 -8.90 -0.11 0.72
N ASN A 306 -9.13 0.89 1.54
CA ASN A 306 -9.50 0.73 2.95
C ASN A 306 -10.96 1.12 3.19
N SER A 307 -11.66 1.60 2.17
CA SER A 307 -13.06 2.03 2.23
C SER A 307 -13.99 0.99 1.61
N MET A 308 -15.14 0.79 2.24
CA MET A 308 -16.23 -0.04 1.72
C MET A 308 -17.45 0.79 1.31
N ILE A 309 -17.38 2.13 1.43
CA ILE A 309 -18.60 2.94 1.45
C ILE A 309 -18.92 3.52 0.08
N ASP A 310 -18.02 4.16 -0.60
CA ASP A 310 -18.30 4.79 -1.91
C ASP A 310 -17.23 4.43 -2.94
N MET A 311 -17.37 3.23 -3.52
CA MET A 311 -16.40 2.71 -4.48
C MET A 311 -16.36 3.52 -5.77
N GLU A 312 -17.51 4.01 -6.26
CA GLU A 312 -17.55 4.77 -7.52
C GLU A 312 -16.84 6.12 -7.36
N GLN A 313 -17.15 6.85 -6.29
CA GLN A 313 -16.48 8.11 -6.00
C GLN A 313 -14.99 7.91 -5.73
N SER A 314 -14.63 6.98 -4.87
CA SER A 314 -13.22 6.70 -4.54
C SER A 314 -12.43 6.22 -5.77
N TYR A 315 -13.06 5.43 -6.66
CA TYR A 315 -12.44 5.01 -7.91
C TYR A 315 -12.24 6.18 -8.86
N PHE A 316 -13.26 7.04 -9.01
CA PHE A 316 -13.13 8.26 -9.80
C PHE A 316 -12.00 9.16 -9.26
N GLU A 317 -11.95 9.39 -7.95
CA GLU A 317 -10.89 10.16 -7.30
C GLU A 317 -9.49 9.60 -7.59
N SER A 318 -9.35 8.27 -7.62
CA SER A 318 -8.08 7.60 -7.93
C SER A 318 -7.61 7.77 -9.39
N GLN A 319 -8.49 8.23 -10.29
CA GLN A 319 -8.16 8.55 -11.69
C GLN A 319 -7.74 10.02 -11.88
N ILE A 320 -7.94 10.86 -10.87
CA ILE A 320 -7.61 12.28 -10.95
C ILE A 320 -6.11 12.46 -10.85
N ASP A 321 -5.56 13.31 -11.71
CA ASP A 321 -4.18 13.76 -11.58
C ASP A 321 -3.99 14.44 -10.21
N ILE A 322 -2.94 14.05 -9.48
CA ILE A 322 -2.68 14.49 -8.11
C ILE A 322 -2.59 16.02 -8.02
N SER A 323 -2.08 16.67 -9.06
CA SER A 323 -1.99 18.14 -9.14
C SER A 323 -3.36 18.82 -9.20
N LYS A 324 -4.41 18.08 -9.58
CA LYS A 324 -5.79 18.55 -9.68
C LYS A 324 -6.68 18.11 -8.53
N LEU A 325 -6.17 17.27 -7.62
CA LEU A 325 -6.99 16.68 -6.56
C LEU A 325 -7.51 17.73 -5.57
N HIS A 326 -6.69 18.72 -5.22
CA HIS A 326 -7.13 19.84 -4.38
C HIS A 326 -8.28 20.62 -5.03
N PHE A 327 -8.13 20.95 -6.30
CA PHE A 327 -9.18 21.60 -7.08
C PHE A 327 -10.48 20.77 -7.13
N TYR A 328 -10.37 19.45 -7.34
CA TYR A 328 -11.54 18.56 -7.33
C TYR A 328 -12.30 18.62 -6.00
N LYS A 329 -11.61 18.51 -4.88
CA LYS A 329 -12.25 18.56 -3.54
C LYS A 329 -12.97 19.88 -3.32
N MET A 330 -12.33 20.98 -3.66
CA MET A 330 -12.94 22.30 -3.62
C MET A 330 -14.14 22.39 -4.55
N PHE A 331 -14.03 21.89 -5.81
CA PHE A 331 -15.13 21.90 -6.76
C PHE A 331 -16.33 21.11 -6.24
N VAL A 332 -16.14 19.87 -5.78
CA VAL A 332 -17.23 19.03 -5.26
C VAL A 332 -17.93 19.69 -4.07
N TYR A 333 -17.17 20.25 -3.14
CA TYR A 333 -17.69 20.92 -1.97
C TYR A 333 -18.59 22.10 -2.36
N TYR A 334 -18.05 23.10 -3.04
CA TYR A 334 -18.77 24.32 -3.39
C TYR A 334 -19.84 24.13 -4.48
N TYR A 335 -19.76 23.07 -5.25
CA TYR A 335 -20.74 22.76 -6.28
C TYR A 335 -22.00 22.08 -5.73
N ASN A 336 -21.89 21.33 -4.64
CA ASN A 336 -22.97 20.56 -4.06
C ASN A 336 -23.50 21.13 -2.74
N GLU A 337 -22.69 21.85 -1.99
CA GLU A 337 -23.07 22.38 -0.68
C GLU A 337 -23.65 23.81 -0.77
N LYS A 338 -24.45 24.16 0.23
CA LYS A 338 -24.91 25.55 0.41
C LYS A 338 -23.89 26.25 1.31
N VAL A 339 -23.07 27.07 0.70
CA VAL A 339 -22.05 27.85 1.37
C VAL A 339 -22.69 29.05 2.06
N ASP A 340 -22.36 29.30 3.31
CA ASP A 340 -22.85 30.45 4.04
C ASP A 340 -21.99 31.71 3.79
N ARG A 341 -22.50 32.86 4.26
CA ARG A 341 -21.85 34.14 4.04
C ARG A 341 -20.55 34.28 4.83
N GLU A 342 -20.46 33.66 5.99
CA GLU A 342 -19.31 33.76 6.87
C GLU A 342 -18.13 32.99 6.27
N GLU A 343 -18.37 31.81 5.73
CA GLU A 343 -17.39 31.01 5.02
C GLU A 343 -16.82 31.76 3.79
N LEU A 344 -17.68 32.41 2.99
CA LEU A 344 -17.24 33.22 1.86
C LEU A 344 -16.39 34.45 2.27
N GLU A 345 -16.67 35.05 3.43
CA GLU A 345 -15.85 36.15 3.94
C GLU A 345 -14.48 35.64 4.45
N GLN A 346 -14.42 34.43 5.02
CA GLN A 346 -13.15 33.79 5.41
C GLN A 346 -12.28 33.47 4.20
N LEU A 347 -12.87 32.98 3.11
CA LEU A 347 -12.15 32.70 1.86
C LEU A 347 -11.50 33.94 1.23
N LYS A 348 -12.08 35.15 1.42
CA LYS A 348 -11.44 36.37 0.96
C LYS A 348 -10.13 36.71 1.68
N GLN A 349 -9.92 36.09 2.85
CA GLN A 349 -8.72 36.27 3.67
C GLN A 349 -7.76 35.08 3.52
N SER A 350 -8.06 34.13 2.60
CA SER A 350 -7.19 33.00 2.30
C SER A 350 -5.82 33.49 1.81
N GLU A 351 -4.78 32.76 2.16
CA GLU A 351 -3.43 33.00 1.68
C GLU A 351 -3.29 32.74 0.17
N ASP A 352 -4.17 31.90 -0.40
CA ASP A 352 -4.24 31.64 -1.84
C ASP A 352 -5.16 32.67 -2.53
N PRO A 353 -4.61 33.60 -3.33
CA PRO A 353 -5.40 34.63 -3.98
C PRO A 353 -6.34 34.10 -5.08
N GLU A 354 -6.15 32.87 -5.56
CA GLU A 354 -6.98 32.27 -6.60
C GLU A 354 -8.19 31.54 -6.01
N GLU A 355 -8.17 31.13 -4.74
CA GLU A 355 -9.20 30.30 -4.13
C GLU A 355 -10.58 30.98 -4.14
N TYR A 356 -10.68 32.22 -3.67
CA TYR A 356 -11.96 32.93 -3.66
C TYR A 356 -12.55 33.19 -5.06
N PRO A 357 -11.79 33.64 -6.07
CA PRO A 357 -12.28 33.72 -7.45
C PRO A 357 -12.76 32.38 -8.02
N MET A 358 -12.04 31.29 -7.77
CA MET A 358 -12.45 29.95 -8.21
C MET A 358 -13.79 29.54 -7.62
N VAL A 359 -13.97 29.73 -6.30
CA VAL A 359 -15.22 29.41 -5.60
C VAL A 359 -16.38 30.23 -6.17
N GLN A 360 -16.18 31.48 -6.47
CA GLN A 360 -17.24 32.31 -7.08
C GLN A 360 -17.69 31.78 -8.46
N ILE A 361 -16.76 31.27 -9.28
CA ILE A 361 -17.11 30.66 -10.57
C ILE A 361 -17.87 29.34 -10.34
N ILE A 362 -17.39 28.51 -9.41
CA ILE A 362 -18.04 27.22 -9.08
C ILE A 362 -19.49 27.45 -8.61
N LEU A 363 -19.73 28.41 -7.74
CA LEU A 363 -21.08 28.74 -7.26
C LEU A 363 -21.99 29.23 -8.39
N LYS A 364 -21.48 30.01 -9.35
CA LYS A 364 -22.23 30.41 -10.53
C LYS A 364 -22.57 29.22 -11.43
N LEU A 365 -21.62 28.30 -11.62
CA LEU A 365 -21.84 27.07 -12.39
C LEU A 365 -22.87 26.17 -11.74
N SER A 366 -22.83 26.01 -10.41
CA SER A 366 -23.78 25.20 -9.66
C SER A 366 -25.22 25.73 -9.72
N ALA A 367 -25.39 27.03 -9.87
CA ALA A 367 -26.69 27.69 -10.06
C ALA A 367 -27.14 27.77 -11.53
N SER A 368 -26.31 27.37 -12.49
CA SER A 368 -26.61 27.47 -13.93
C SER A 368 -27.59 26.38 -14.38
N LYS A 369 -28.36 26.67 -15.43
CA LYS A 369 -29.21 25.67 -16.10
C LYS A 369 -28.39 24.57 -16.78
N ASN A 370 -27.13 24.83 -17.09
CA ASN A 370 -26.20 23.91 -17.73
C ASN A 370 -25.30 23.16 -16.72
N ARG A 371 -25.74 23.11 -15.47
CA ARG A 371 -25.00 22.49 -14.36
C ARG A 371 -24.44 21.10 -14.70
N GLU A 372 -25.24 20.20 -15.24
CA GLU A 372 -24.83 18.83 -15.57
C GLU A 372 -23.73 18.80 -16.65
N ALA A 373 -23.84 19.65 -17.67
CA ALA A 373 -22.82 19.74 -18.71
C ALA A 373 -21.50 20.30 -18.20
N ALA A 374 -21.57 21.28 -17.29
CA ALA A 374 -20.39 21.81 -16.61
C ALA A 374 -19.70 20.75 -15.72
N ALA A 375 -20.47 19.95 -14.99
CA ALA A 375 -19.93 18.85 -14.19
C ALA A 375 -19.23 17.80 -15.07
N ALA A 376 -19.87 17.36 -16.17
CA ALA A 376 -19.30 16.37 -17.07
C ALA A 376 -17.97 16.85 -17.73
N GLU A 377 -17.90 18.13 -18.11
CA GLU A 377 -16.65 18.71 -18.66
C GLU A 377 -15.56 18.82 -17.58
N THR A 378 -15.94 19.10 -16.34
CA THR A 378 -15.00 19.09 -15.20
C THR A 378 -14.43 17.69 -14.95
N GLU A 379 -15.26 16.65 -15.00
CA GLU A 379 -14.79 15.28 -14.88
C GLU A 379 -13.78 14.90 -15.97
N GLN A 380 -14.05 15.31 -17.22
CA GLN A 380 -13.11 15.10 -18.32
C GLN A 380 -11.79 15.83 -18.13
N TYR A 381 -11.81 17.08 -17.65
CA TYR A 381 -10.60 17.81 -17.33
C TYR A 381 -9.78 17.14 -16.22
N LEU A 382 -10.44 16.70 -15.15
CA LEU A 382 -9.79 16.09 -13.99
C LEU A 382 -9.05 14.80 -14.35
N THR A 383 -9.66 13.96 -15.19
CA THR A 383 -9.11 12.64 -15.57
C THR A 383 -8.20 12.67 -16.79
N ASN A 384 -8.10 13.81 -17.49
CA ASN A 384 -7.23 13.95 -18.66
C ASN A 384 -5.84 14.42 -18.26
N SER A 385 -4.90 13.49 -18.17
CA SER A 385 -3.48 13.77 -17.85
C SER A 385 -2.77 14.61 -18.93
N LYS A 386 -3.33 14.71 -20.15
CA LYS A 386 -2.78 15.55 -21.23
C LYS A 386 -3.25 17.00 -21.15
N ASP A 387 -4.28 17.27 -20.37
CA ASP A 387 -4.77 18.63 -20.15
C ASP A 387 -3.97 19.27 -19.00
N THR A 388 -3.02 20.09 -19.35
CA THR A 388 -2.09 20.76 -18.42
C THR A 388 -2.53 22.18 -18.05
N ARG A 389 -3.76 22.60 -18.41
CA ARG A 389 -4.28 23.91 -18.00
C ARG A 389 -4.33 24.01 -16.47
N ALA A 390 -3.98 25.18 -15.95
CA ALA A 390 -4.20 25.46 -14.53
C ALA A 390 -5.70 25.42 -14.18
N PRO A 391 -6.10 24.97 -12.98
CA PRO A 391 -7.51 24.90 -12.58
C PRO A 391 -8.28 26.22 -12.74
N MET A 392 -7.66 27.34 -12.43
CA MET A 392 -8.27 28.67 -12.59
C MET A 392 -8.57 28.99 -14.06
N THR A 393 -7.63 28.71 -14.97
CA THR A 393 -7.83 28.90 -16.41
C THR A 393 -8.97 28.05 -16.94
N PHE A 394 -9.00 26.79 -16.57
CA PHE A 394 -10.08 25.87 -16.92
C PHE A 394 -11.44 26.38 -16.42
N LEU A 395 -11.53 26.80 -15.14
CA LEU A 395 -12.77 27.33 -14.58
C LEU A 395 -13.25 28.62 -15.25
N GLN A 396 -12.36 29.52 -15.64
CA GLN A 396 -12.72 30.74 -16.37
C GLN A 396 -13.38 30.40 -17.72
N GLU A 397 -12.77 29.49 -18.48
CA GLU A 397 -13.35 29.01 -19.76
C GLU A 397 -14.70 28.33 -19.56
N LEU A 398 -14.81 27.48 -18.55
CA LEU A 398 -16.04 26.80 -18.18
C LEU A 398 -17.15 27.79 -17.76
N GLY A 399 -16.79 28.79 -16.94
CA GLY A 399 -17.68 29.85 -16.51
C GLY A 399 -18.19 30.72 -17.68
N GLU A 400 -17.34 31.04 -18.64
CA GLU A 400 -17.72 31.73 -19.84
C GLU A 400 -18.71 30.95 -20.72
N LYS A 401 -18.53 29.65 -20.78
CA LYS A 401 -19.33 28.74 -21.57
C LYS A 401 -20.70 28.43 -20.95
N TYR A 402 -20.78 28.26 -19.64
CA TYR A 402 -21.96 27.72 -18.96
C TYR A 402 -22.63 28.65 -17.94
N ALA A 403 -21.92 29.64 -17.38
CA ALA A 403 -22.48 30.53 -16.34
C ALA A 403 -23.22 31.75 -16.90
N LYS A 404 -23.17 32.02 -18.21
CA LYS A 404 -23.81 33.19 -18.87
C LYS A 404 -25.21 32.87 -19.40
N ALA A 405 -25.75 31.68 -19.19
CA ALA A 405 -27.05 31.24 -19.75
C ALA A 405 -28.19 31.28 -18.72
#